data_19b1a5653338efe27892a8dc600a67b6
#
_entry.id   19b1a5653338efe27892a8dc600a67b6
#
_cell.length_a   1.000
_cell.length_b   1.000
_cell.length_c   1.000
_cell.angle_alpha   90.00
_cell.angle_beta   90.00
_cell.angle_gamma   90.00
#
_symmetry.space_group_name_H-M   'P 1'
#
loop_
_entity.id
_entity.type
_entity.pdbx_description
1 polymer ?
#
loop_
_entity_poly.entity_id
_entity_poly.type
_entity_poly.pdbx_seq_one_letter_code
_entity_poly.pdbx_strand_id
1 'polypeptide(L)'
;LYDTHVAGDNDITVATYERDTKIDFGVLRTDERTRRIVGFEEKPVYHFNVSMGVYVISRRLLEIVPGDEPFGFDDLMLACIRDGRKAVAYPHDGYWLDIGRPSDYEKASEAAAELLGEDPPSERAEDA
;
A
#
# COMPACT_ATOMS: atom_id res chain seq x y z
N LEU A 1 -5.84 -10.52 10.73
CA LEU A 1 -6.35 -10.46 9.35
C LEU A 1 -7.40 -11.56 9.09
N TYR A 2 -7.05 -12.85 9.24
CA TYR A 2 -7.96 -13.97 8.98
C TYR A 2 -9.20 -13.94 9.89
N ASP A 3 -9.00 -13.74 11.19
CA ASP A 3 -10.11 -13.70 12.16
C ASP A 3 -11.08 -12.55 11.87
N THR A 4 -10.55 -11.39 11.49
CA THR A 4 -11.36 -10.23 11.05
C THR A 4 -12.17 -10.54 9.80
N HIS A 5 -11.57 -11.28 8.85
CA HIS A 5 -12.24 -11.70 7.62
C HIS A 5 -13.43 -12.61 7.93
N VAL A 6 -13.20 -13.64 8.74
CA VAL A 6 -14.24 -14.63 9.09
C VAL A 6 -15.32 -14.00 9.97
N ALA A 7 -14.95 -13.28 11.02
CA ALA A 7 -15.90 -12.64 11.94
C ALA A 7 -16.78 -11.59 11.23
N GLY A 8 -16.23 -10.93 10.22
CA GLY A 8 -16.93 -9.96 9.42
C GLY A 8 -17.76 -10.56 8.28
N ASP A 9 -17.66 -11.85 7.99
CA ASP A 9 -18.20 -12.46 6.76
C ASP A 9 -17.86 -11.60 5.52
N ASN A 10 -16.58 -11.23 5.38
CA ASN A 10 -16.12 -10.37 4.31
C ASN A 10 -15.95 -11.15 2.99
N ASP A 11 -16.08 -10.46 1.85
CA ASP A 11 -15.73 -11.05 0.55
C ASP A 11 -14.23 -11.01 0.33
N ILE A 12 -13.60 -9.88 0.71
CA ILE A 12 -12.15 -9.71 0.73
C ILE A 12 -11.74 -8.84 1.93
N THR A 13 -10.63 -9.19 2.56
CA THR A 13 -9.97 -8.36 3.58
C THR A 13 -8.53 -8.12 3.15
N VAL A 14 -8.15 -6.86 3.01
CA VAL A 14 -6.84 -6.42 2.54
C VAL A 14 -6.06 -5.86 3.71
N ALA A 15 -4.86 -6.39 3.96
CA ALA A 15 -3.94 -5.77 4.91
C ALA A 15 -3.45 -4.43 4.35
N THR A 16 -3.54 -3.38 5.18
CA THR A 16 -3.13 -2.03 4.80
C THR A 16 -2.09 -1.49 5.75
N TYR A 17 -1.22 -0.66 5.22
CA TYR A 17 -0.19 0.05 5.96
C TYR A 17 -0.32 1.55 5.74
N GLU A 18 -0.19 2.35 6.80
CA GLU A 18 -0.19 3.80 6.66
C GLU A 18 1.18 4.25 6.15
N ARG A 19 1.18 5.01 5.05
CA ARG A 19 2.38 5.55 4.43
C ARG A 19 2.27 7.05 4.25
N ASP A 20 3.29 7.76 4.71
CA ASP A 20 3.41 9.20 4.59
C ASP A 20 4.15 9.59 3.31
N THR A 21 3.65 10.61 2.65
CA THR A 21 4.31 11.24 1.51
C THR A 21 4.42 12.74 1.77
N LYS A 22 5.64 13.21 1.97
CA LYS A 22 5.94 14.63 2.11
C LYS A 22 6.11 15.27 0.74
N ILE A 23 5.46 16.40 0.53
CA ILE A 23 5.68 17.26 -0.62
C ILE A 23 6.59 18.42 -0.18
N ASP A 24 7.77 18.55 -0.79
CA ASP A 24 8.74 19.59 -0.40
C ASP A 24 8.48 20.96 -1.05
N PHE A 25 7.24 21.18 -1.53
CA PHE A 25 6.80 22.41 -2.19
C PHE A 25 5.49 22.90 -1.59
N GLY A 26 5.19 24.16 -1.76
CA GLY A 26 3.86 24.69 -1.51
C GLY A 26 2.85 24.11 -2.51
N VAL A 27 1.78 23.50 -2.01
CA VAL A 27 0.71 22.92 -2.82
C VAL A 27 -0.42 23.91 -2.98
N LEU A 28 -0.79 24.20 -4.22
CA LEU A 28 -1.87 25.10 -4.57
C LEU A 28 -3.14 24.30 -4.92
N ARG A 29 -4.27 24.71 -4.36
CA ARG A 29 -5.58 24.27 -4.84
C ARG A 29 -6.15 25.35 -5.76
N THR A 30 -6.54 24.94 -6.96
CA THR A 30 -7.09 25.84 -7.99
C THR A 30 -8.50 25.43 -8.38
N ASP A 31 -9.34 26.42 -8.64
CA ASP A 31 -10.62 26.20 -9.29
C ASP A 31 -10.38 25.83 -10.78
N GLU A 32 -10.88 24.69 -11.21
CA GLU A 32 -10.59 24.15 -12.55
C GLU A 32 -11.09 25.04 -13.68
N ARG A 33 -12.20 25.74 -13.49
CA ARG A 33 -12.84 26.58 -14.51
C ARG A 33 -12.19 27.95 -14.61
N THR A 34 -11.89 28.57 -13.47
CA THR A 34 -11.41 29.98 -13.40
C THR A 34 -9.90 30.09 -13.23
N ARG A 35 -9.23 28.98 -12.91
CA ARG A 35 -7.81 28.89 -12.55
C ARG A 35 -7.40 29.77 -11.35
N ARG A 36 -8.38 30.25 -10.57
CA ARG A 36 -8.09 31.02 -9.36
C ARG A 36 -7.55 30.10 -8.29
N ILE A 37 -6.55 30.59 -7.55
CA ILE A 37 -6.03 29.89 -6.35
C ILE A 37 -7.09 30.03 -5.27
N VAL A 38 -7.57 28.90 -4.75
CA VAL A 38 -8.59 28.81 -3.70
C VAL A 38 -8.07 28.16 -2.43
N GLY A 39 -6.81 27.71 -2.41
CA GLY A 39 -6.15 27.16 -1.23
C GLY A 39 -4.65 27.05 -1.40
N PHE A 40 -3.94 26.99 -0.27
CA PHE A 40 -2.49 26.83 -0.21
C PHE A 40 -2.12 26.00 1.02
N GLU A 41 -1.20 25.06 0.84
CA GLU A 41 -0.63 24.23 1.91
C GLU A 41 0.90 24.22 1.77
N GLU A 42 1.65 24.67 2.78
CA GLU A 42 3.12 24.69 2.75
C GLU A 42 3.67 23.32 3.15
N LYS A 43 4.41 22.69 2.25
CA LYS A 43 5.09 21.40 2.46
C LYS A 43 4.24 20.36 3.20
N PRO A 44 3.04 20.05 2.69
CA PRO A 44 2.14 19.14 3.38
C PRO A 44 2.69 17.72 3.43
N VAL A 45 2.27 16.99 4.47
CA VAL A 45 2.44 15.54 4.57
C VAL A 45 1.08 14.91 4.30
N TYR A 46 1.00 14.05 3.29
CA TYR A 46 -0.19 13.26 2.98
C TYR A 46 -0.06 11.86 3.53
N HIS A 47 -1.13 11.38 4.16
CA HIS A 47 -1.23 10.05 4.74
C HIS A 47 -2.08 9.17 3.81
N PHE A 48 -1.55 8.01 3.43
CA PHE A 48 -2.25 7.07 2.57
C PHE A 48 -2.28 5.68 3.21
N ASN A 49 -3.45 5.04 3.17
CA ASN A 49 -3.56 3.62 3.43
C ASN A 49 -3.21 2.86 2.15
N VAL A 50 -2.06 2.21 2.12
CA VAL A 50 -1.60 1.42 0.97
C VAL A 50 -1.83 -0.07 1.21
N SER A 51 -2.10 -0.81 0.14
CA SER A 51 -2.17 -2.27 0.20
C SER A 51 -0.78 -2.86 0.45
N MET A 52 -0.69 -3.79 1.38
CA MET A 52 0.55 -4.54 1.67
C MET A 52 0.77 -5.72 0.71
N GLY A 53 -0.16 -5.98 -0.22
CA GLY A 53 -0.11 -7.17 -1.06
C GLY A 53 -0.50 -8.47 -0.33
N VAL A 54 -1.12 -8.36 0.85
CA VAL A 54 -1.58 -9.49 1.67
C VAL A 54 -3.09 -9.41 1.86
N TYR A 55 -3.79 -10.48 1.48
CA TYR A 55 -5.26 -10.51 1.54
C TYR A 55 -5.80 -11.85 1.98
N VAL A 56 -7.02 -11.83 2.51
CA VAL A 56 -7.87 -13.01 2.66
C VAL A 56 -9.08 -12.84 1.76
N ILE A 57 -9.36 -13.85 0.94
CA ILE A 57 -10.42 -13.82 -0.07
C ILE A 57 -11.38 -14.98 0.21
N SER A 58 -12.68 -14.69 0.30
CA SER A 58 -13.72 -15.70 0.36
C SER A 58 -13.86 -16.40 -1.00
N ARG A 59 -14.05 -17.73 -0.99
CA ARG A 59 -14.20 -18.51 -2.22
C ARG A 59 -15.30 -17.99 -3.14
N ARG A 60 -16.39 -17.46 -2.58
CA ARG A 60 -17.50 -16.87 -3.35
C ARG A 60 -17.08 -15.67 -4.22
N LEU A 61 -15.98 -15.00 -3.87
CA LEU A 61 -15.48 -13.89 -4.68
C LEU A 61 -14.83 -14.37 -5.98
N LEU A 62 -14.35 -15.60 -6.04
CA LEU A 62 -13.76 -16.16 -7.26
C LEU A 62 -14.76 -16.27 -8.41
N GLU A 63 -16.06 -16.24 -8.13
CA GLU A 63 -17.13 -16.29 -9.14
C GLU A 63 -17.14 -15.05 -10.07
N ILE A 64 -16.55 -13.93 -9.62
CA ILE A 64 -16.45 -12.71 -10.44
C ILE A 64 -15.19 -12.64 -11.29
N VAL A 65 -14.27 -13.59 -11.12
CA VAL A 65 -13.03 -13.67 -11.89
C VAL A 65 -13.33 -14.34 -13.24
N PRO A 66 -13.14 -13.66 -14.38
CA PRO A 66 -13.34 -14.25 -15.69
C PRO A 66 -12.31 -15.37 -15.94
N GLY A 67 -12.77 -16.47 -16.58
CA GLY A 67 -11.90 -17.65 -16.79
C GLY A 67 -10.84 -17.48 -17.88
N ASP A 68 -11.10 -16.62 -18.85
CA ASP A 68 -10.36 -16.58 -20.12
C ASP A 68 -9.64 -15.23 -20.40
N GLU A 69 -9.72 -14.27 -19.49
CA GLU A 69 -9.10 -12.95 -19.65
C GLU A 69 -8.09 -12.66 -18.54
N PRO A 70 -7.01 -11.89 -18.81
CA PRO A 70 -6.14 -11.39 -17.76
C PRO A 70 -6.94 -10.59 -16.74
N PHE A 71 -6.82 -10.93 -15.47
CA PHE A 71 -7.55 -10.30 -14.38
C PHE A 71 -6.64 -10.14 -13.17
N GLY A 72 -6.24 -8.90 -12.91
CA GLY A 72 -5.34 -8.55 -11.83
C GLY A 72 -6.06 -8.28 -10.51
N PHE A 73 -5.28 -8.00 -9.47
CA PHE A 73 -5.82 -7.63 -8.17
C PHE A 73 -6.56 -6.29 -8.20
N ASP A 74 -6.08 -5.34 -8.98
CA ASP A 74 -6.71 -4.05 -9.25
C ASP A 74 -8.09 -4.21 -9.89
N ASP A 75 -8.22 -5.08 -10.90
CA ASP A 75 -9.49 -5.42 -11.53
C ASP A 75 -10.46 -6.04 -10.51
N LEU A 76 -9.95 -6.94 -9.66
CA LEU A 76 -10.74 -7.57 -8.59
C LEU A 76 -11.27 -6.52 -7.60
N MET A 77 -10.42 -5.59 -7.15
CA MET A 77 -10.82 -4.53 -6.22
C MET A 77 -11.85 -3.59 -6.83
N LEU A 78 -11.65 -3.18 -8.08
CA LEU A 78 -12.62 -2.34 -8.80
C LEU A 78 -13.96 -3.05 -9.00
N ALA A 79 -13.93 -4.34 -9.34
CA ALA A 79 -15.14 -5.15 -9.45
C ALA A 79 -15.87 -5.30 -8.11
N CYS A 80 -15.13 -5.53 -7.01
CA CYS A 80 -15.71 -5.59 -5.66
C CYS A 80 -16.44 -4.29 -5.30
N ILE A 81 -15.81 -3.15 -5.55
CA ILE A 81 -16.39 -1.82 -5.26
C ILE A 81 -17.63 -1.59 -6.11
N ARG A 82 -17.56 -1.84 -7.42
CA ARG A 82 -18.66 -1.68 -8.36
C ARG A 82 -19.87 -2.54 -7.99
N ASP A 83 -19.64 -3.79 -7.61
CA ASP A 83 -20.69 -4.77 -7.34
C ASP A 83 -21.17 -4.76 -5.88
N GLY A 84 -20.68 -3.79 -5.08
CA GLY A 84 -21.09 -3.64 -3.67
C GLY A 84 -20.68 -4.82 -2.79
N ARG A 85 -19.60 -5.54 -3.16
CA ARG A 85 -19.04 -6.62 -2.35
C ARG A 85 -18.40 -6.09 -1.07
N LYS A 86 -18.38 -6.90 -0.05
CA LYS A 86 -17.82 -6.53 1.24
C LYS A 86 -16.29 -6.60 1.23
N ALA A 87 -15.66 -5.54 0.74
CA ALA A 87 -14.22 -5.33 0.77
C ALA A 87 -13.83 -4.50 2.01
N VAL A 88 -12.94 -5.02 2.85
CA VAL A 88 -12.57 -4.41 4.15
C VAL A 88 -11.07 -4.26 4.25
N ALA A 89 -10.61 -3.09 4.72
CA ALA A 89 -9.22 -2.84 5.06
C ALA A 89 -8.92 -3.37 6.48
N TYR A 90 -7.76 -3.98 6.65
CA TYR A 90 -7.21 -4.37 7.95
C TYR A 90 -5.91 -3.58 8.20
N PRO A 91 -5.93 -2.56 9.05
CA PRO A 91 -4.74 -1.80 9.40
C PRO A 91 -3.70 -2.69 10.08
N HIS A 92 -2.46 -2.59 9.63
CA HIS A 92 -1.30 -3.25 10.23
C HIS A 92 -0.42 -2.21 10.89
N ASP A 93 -0.20 -2.35 12.21
CA ASP A 93 0.58 -1.42 13.02
C ASP A 93 2.05 -1.87 13.22
N GLY A 94 2.41 -3.05 12.69
CA GLY A 94 3.75 -3.61 12.79
C GLY A 94 4.71 -3.06 11.74
N TYR A 95 5.98 -3.44 11.87
CA TYR A 95 6.98 -3.11 10.86
C TYR A 95 6.68 -3.80 9.52
N TRP A 96 6.67 -3.02 8.46
CA TRP A 96 6.51 -3.50 7.10
C TRP A 96 7.25 -2.61 6.10
N LEU A 97 7.95 -3.23 5.15
CA LEU A 97 8.59 -2.56 4.02
C LEU A 97 8.32 -3.32 2.73
N ASP A 98 8.10 -2.57 1.66
CA ASP A 98 8.00 -3.10 0.31
C ASP A 98 9.40 -3.16 -0.33
N ILE A 99 10.06 -4.31 -0.22
CA ILE A 99 11.42 -4.54 -0.76
C ILE A 99 11.49 -4.52 -2.30
N GLY A 100 10.36 -4.38 -2.99
CA GLY A 100 10.32 -4.17 -4.44
C GLY A 100 10.89 -2.81 -4.90
N ARG A 101 11.13 -1.88 -3.96
CA ARG A 101 11.71 -0.56 -4.24
C ARG A 101 13.14 -0.49 -3.72
N PRO A 102 14.14 -0.03 -4.53
CA PRO A 102 15.53 0.05 -4.09
C PRO A 102 15.73 0.79 -2.76
N SER A 103 15.06 1.93 -2.58
CA SER A 103 15.14 2.71 -1.34
C SER A 103 14.59 1.99 -0.11
N ASP A 104 13.59 1.14 -0.28
CA ASP A 104 12.99 0.39 0.81
C ASP A 104 13.81 -0.90 1.08
N TYR A 105 14.48 -1.46 0.07
CA TYR A 105 15.45 -2.54 0.24
C TYR A 105 16.67 -2.12 1.08
N GLU A 106 17.24 -0.94 0.82
CA GLU A 106 18.33 -0.38 1.62
C GLU A 106 17.93 -0.23 3.09
N LYS A 107 16.78 0.38 3.35
CA LYS A 107 16.22 0.51 4.71
C LYS A 107 15.94 -0.84 5.37
N ALA A 108 15.45 -1.84 4.60
CA ALA A 108 15.22 -3.18 5.12
C ALA A 108 16.52 -3.86 5.53
N SER A 109 17.60 -3.66 4.76
CA SER A 109 18.92 -4.22 5.06
C SER A 109 19.52 -3.59 6.32
N GLU A 110 19.42 -2.28 6.49
CA GLU A 110 19.84 -1.56 7.68
C GLU A 110 19.06 -2.02 8.93
N ALA A 111 17.73 -2.06 8.83
CA ALA A 111 16.89 -2.50 9.95
C ALA A 111 17.10 -3.98 10.30
N ALA A 112 17.36 -4.84 9.33
CA ALA A 112 17.67 -6.25 9.58
C ALA A 112 19.00 -6.41 10.33
N ALA A 113 20.01 -5.63 9.97
CA ALA A 113 21.30 -5.61 10.68
C ALA A 113 21.13 -5.18 12.15
N GLU A 114 20.34 -4.15 12.42
CA GLU A 114 20.03 -3.71 13.80
C GLU A 114 19.24 -4.78 14.59
N LEU A 115 18.24 -5.41 13.97
CA LEU A 115 17.40 -6.42 14.61
C LEU A 115 18.15 -7.74 14.88
N LEU A 116 19.10 -8.10 14.01
CA LEU A 116 19.88 -9.34 14.14
C LEU A 116 21.21 -9.13 14.89
N GLY A 117 21.59 -7.87 15.19
CA GLY A 117 22.85 -7.55 15.85
C GLY A 117 24.08 -7.85 14.97
N GLU A 118 23.90 -7.84 13.66
CA GLU A 118 24.96 -8.02 12.66
C GLU A 118 25.41 -6.64 12.14
N ASP A 119 26.72 -6.47 11.92
CA ASP A 119 27.23 -5.25 11.27
C ASP A 119 26.67 -5.18 9.83
N PRO A 120 26.27 -3.98 9.36
CA PRO A 120 25.77 -3.81 8.00
C PRO A 120 26.83 -4.29 6.99
N PRO A 121 26.41 -4.92 5.88
CA PRO A 121 27.34 -5.42 4.87
C PRO A 121 28.20 -4.24 4.39
N SER A 122 29.50 -4.29 4.66
CA SER A 122 30.48 -3.31 4.17
C SER A 122 30.35 -3.26 2.63
N GLU A 123 30.22 -2.03 2.09
CA GLU A 123 30.35 -1.77 0.66
C GLU A 123 31.58 -2.51 0.15
N ARG A 124 31.37 -3.51 -0.67
CA ARG A 124 32.49 -4.11 -1.42
C ARG A 124 32.94 -3.03 -2.38
N ALA A 125 34.09 -2.42 -2.09
CA ALA A 125 34.80 -1.62 -3.05
C ALA A 125 34.94 -2.44 -4.34
N GLU A 126 34.30 -1.98 -5.41
CA GLU A 126 34.66 -2.40 -6.76
C GLU A 126 35.99 -1.75 -7.11
N ASP A 127 37.08 -2.44 -6.75
CA ASP A 127 38.39 -2.24 -7.34
C ASP A 127 38.60 -3.32 -8.41
N ALA A 128 38.53 -2.92 -9.67
CA ALA A 128 39.44 -3.31 -10.76
C ALA A 128 38.85 -2.90 -12.13
#